data_c900cbb58d538c11e2dcfd650308eefa
#
_entry.id   c900cbb58d538c11e2dcfd650308eefa
#
_cell.length_a   1.000
_cell.length_b   1.000
_cell.length_c   1.000
_cell.angle_alpha   90.00
_cell.angle_beta   90.00
_cell.angle_gamma   90.00
#
_symmetry.space_group_name_H-M   'P 1'
#
loop_
_entity.id
_entity.type
_entity.pdbx_description
1 polymer ?
#
loop_
_entity_poly.entity_id
_entity_poly.type
_entity_poly.pdbx_seq_one_letter_code
_entity_poly.pdbx_strand_id
1 'polypeptide(L)'
;GEQSPALKHVVCDDPRGLRHYTDAMLLSYDRLEEIGRDYAAQHPDFFARAVAAVQPHDAAAMFYTSGTTGKPKGVVLTHHALIDRARAVSEMENLTDREDVLAYLPPAWIGQNMFSYTQLLVTGFTVNHPESPDTVSIDMRDIGPTYYFAPPRVLEGLLTHVMIRMEDAGYLKRKLFHACMKLARRVGTRILDGESVNAWDRLRYALGNVLIYGPLRNALGMSRVRVAYTAGEAIGPDLFVFYRSIGINLKQLYGSTETSVFVCVQPDGQVRDDTVGPPVAGVEIRVGDNGESLVKRPGLVKEY
;
A
#
# COMPACT_ATOMS: atom_id res chain seq x y z
N GLY A 1 -27.84 19.14 -9.67
CA GLY A 1 -28.05 19.89 -10.88
C GLY A 1 -27.40 21.25 -10.97
N GLU A 2 -27.80 22.26 -10.18
CA GLU A 2 -27.33 23.64 -10.37
C GLU A 2 -25.83 23.85 -10.15
N GLN A 3 -25.23 23.11 -9.24
CA GLN A 3 -23.77 23.19 -8.95
C GLN A 3 -22.88 22.38 -9.89
N SER A 4 -23.46 21.50 -10.70
CA SER A 4 -22.73 20.63 -11.63
C SER A 4 -23.51 20.45 -12.95
N PRO A 5 -23.52 21.46 -13.82
CA PRO A 5 -24.35 21.47 -15.02
C PRO A 5 -23.95 20.41 -16.07
N ALA A 6 -22.72 19.93 -16.00
CA ALA A 6 -22.24 18.87 -16.88
C ALA A 6 -22.62 17.43 -16.42
N LEU A 7 -23.14 17.29 -15.20
CA LEU A 7 -23.50 16.00 -14.63
C LEU A 7 -24.81 15.51 -15.27
N LYS A 8 -24.78 14.37 -15.98
CA LYS A 8 -25.95 13.79 -16.66
C LYS A 8 -26.60 12.67 -15.86
N HIS A 9 -25.80 11.86 -15.20
CA HIS A 9 -26.25 10.71 -14.43
C HIS A 9 -25.48 10.56 -13.12
N VAL A 10 -26.18 10.07 -12.11
CA VAL A 10 -25.62 9.64 -10.82
C VAL A 10 -25.97 8.16 -10.68
N VAL A 11 -24.94 7.31 -10.59
CA VAL A 11 -25.12 5.88 -10.39
C VAL A 11 -25.04 5.55 -8.91
N CYS A 12 -25.99 4.79 -8.41
CA CYS A 12 -26.06 4.37 -7.02
C CYS A 12 -26.02 2.83 -6.95
N ASP A 13 -25.07 2.30 -6.18
CA ASP A 13 -24.91 0.86 -5.94
C ASP A 13 -25.98 0.37 -4.95
N ASP A 14 -26.16 1.06 -3.82
CA ASP A 14 -27.16 0.69 -2.81
C ASP A 14 -28.35 1.69 -2.82
N PRO A 15 -29.51 1.30 -3.39
CA PRO A 15 -30.65 2.20 -3.48
C PRO A 15 -31.45 2.33 -2.19
N ARG A 16 -31.12 1.62 -1.10
CA ARG A 16 -31.95 1.56 0.12
C ARG A 16 -32.21 2.93 0.75
N GLY A 17 -31.27 3.87 0.65
CA GLY A 17 -31.43 5.24 1.14
C GLY A 17 -32.14 6.18 0.18
N LEU A 18 -32.46 5.77 -1.05
CA LEU A 18 -32.90 6.63 -2.15
C LEU A 18 -34.37 6.41 -2.55
N ARG A 19 -35.15 5.72 -1.73
CA ARG A 19 -36.56 5.34 -2.04
C ARG A 19 -37.48 6.52 -2.37
N HIS A 20 -37.15 7.71 -1.91
CA HIS A 20 -37.96 8.93 -2.11
C HIS A 20 -37.43 9.85 -3.22
N TYR A 21 -36.32 9.45 -3.86
CA TYR A 21 -35.75 10.23 -4.95
C TYR A 21 -36.25 9.67 -6.30
N THR A 22 -36.92 10.54 -7.06
CA THR A 22 -37.49 10.22 -8.39
C THR A 22 -36.79 10.98 -9.52
N ASP A 23 -35.59 11.49 -9.26
CA ASP A 23 -34.82 12.25 -10.25
C ASP A 23 -34.36 11.33 -11.38
N ALA A 24 -34.66 11.71 -12.62
CA ALA A 24 -34.30 10.96 -13.83
C ALA A 24 -32.78 10.84 -14.06
N MET A 25 -31.96 11.66 -13.37
CA MET A 25 -30.52 11.54 -13.37
C MET A 25 -30.01 10.33 -12.55
N LEU A 26 -30.85 9.82 -11.62
CA LEU A 26 -30.44 8.76 -10.71
C LEU A 26 -30.65 7.40 -11.36
N LEU A 27 -29.57 6.64 -11.50
CA LEU A 27 -29.58 5.27 -12.02
C LEU A 27 -29.11 4.30 -10.92
N SER A 28 -29.78 3.17 -10.76
CA SER A 28 -29.21 2.06 -10.02
C SER A 28 -28.07 1.41 -10.81
N TYR A 29 -27.13 0.76 -10.11
CA TYR A 29 -26.06 0.01 -10.76
C TYR A 29 -26.62 -1.10 -11.67
N ASP A 30 -27.65 -1.85 -11.20
CA ASP A 30 -28.33 -2.87 -12.00
C ASP A 30 -28.88 -2.30 -13.32
N ARG A 31 -29.48 -1.11 -13.26
CA ARG A 31 -30.01 -0.44 -14.46
C ARG A 31 -28.90 -0.04 -15.43
N LEU A 32 -27.77 0.43 -14.90
CA LEU A 32 -26.59 0.73 -15.72
C LEU A 32 -26.09 -0.54 -16.43
N GLU A 33 -26.03 -1.68 -15.74
CA GLU A 33 -25.64 -2.95 -16.35
C GLU A 33 -26.60 -3.41 -17.44
N GLU A 34 -27.92 -3.26 -17.24
CA GLU A 34 -28.91 -3.57 -18.28
C GLU A 34 -28.66 -2.73 -19.54
N ILE A 35 -28.52 -1.41 -19.37
CA ILE A 35 -28.21 -0.49 -20.49
C ILE A 35 -26.92 -0.91 -21.19
N GLY A 36 -25.90 -1.29 -20.41
CA GLY A 36 -24.61 -1.76 -20.93
C GLY A 36 -24.75 -3.06 -21.76
N ARG A 37 -25.53 -4.02 -21.29
CA ARG A 37 -25.82 -5.28 -22.02
C ARG A 37 -26.56 -5.03 -23.35
N ASP A 38 -27.57 -4.18 -23.31
CA ASP A 38 -28.33 -3.80 -24.51
C ASP A 38 -27.44 -3.09 -25.54
N TYR A 39 -26.57 -2.17 -25.06
CA TYR A 39 -25.62 -1.47 -25.92
C TYR A 39 -24.58 -2.42 -26.53
N ALA A 40 -24.05 -3.35 -25.74
CA ALA A 40 -23.07 -4.33 -26.21
C ALA A 40 -23.69 -5.29 -27.26
N ALA A 41 -24.96 -5.68 -27.10
CA ALA A 41 -25.67 -6.51 -28.10
C ALA A 41 -25.82 -5.79 -29.45
N GLN A 42 -26.04 -4.48 -29.44
CA GLN A 42 -26.14 -3.65 -30.65
C GLN A 42 -24.78 -3.27 -31.27
N HIS A 43 -23.71 -3.28 -30.43
CA HIS A 43 -22.38 -2.85 -30.81
C HIS A 43 -21.30 -3.86 -30.35
N PRO A 44 -21.29 -5.09 -30.90
CA PRO A 44 -20.46 -6.20 -30.40
C PRO A 44 -18.94 -5.90 -30.43
N ASP A 45 -18.48 -5.07 -31.36
CA ASP A 45 -17.06 -4.72 -31.50
C ASP A 45 -16.64 -3.48 -30.69
N PHE A 46 -17.60 -2.84 -29.99
CA PHE A 46 -17.33 -1.56 -29.31
C PHE A 46 -16.20 -1.67 -28.29
N PHE A 47 -16.29 -2.66 -27.40
CA PHE A 47 -15.32 -2.87 -26.34
C PHE A 47 -13.90 -3.12 -26.88
N ALA A 48 -13.80 -4.04 -27.87
CA ALA A 48 -12.51 -4.37 -28.48
C ALA A 48 -11.88 -3.15 -29.17
N ARG A 49 -12.67 -2.35 -29.90
CA ARG A 49 -12.21 -1.11 -30.55
C ARG A 49 -11.81 -0.06 -29.50
N ALA A 50 -12.58 0.12 -28.43
CA ALA A 50 -12.27 1.08 -27.39
C ALA A 50 -10.94 0.74 -26.69
N VAL A 51 -10.73 -0.54 -26.35
CA VAL A 51 -9.47 -1.02 -25.76
C VAL A 51 -8.30 -0.80 -26.72
N ALA A 52 -8.47 -1.13 -28.02
CA ALA A 52 -7.40 -0.96 -29.02
C ALA A 52 -7.07 0.52 -29.30
N ALA A 53 -7.96 1.44 -29.01
CA ALA A 53 -7.76 2.88 -29.22
C ALA A 53 -6.94 3.53 -28.09
N VAL A 54 -6.85 2.91 -26.90
CA VAL A 54 -6.15 3.47 -25.74
C VAL A 54 -4.65 3.59 -26.04
N GLN A 55 -4.09 4.77 -25.75
CA GLN A 55 -2.67 5.04 -25.91
C GLN A 55 -1.96 5.09 -24.55
N PRO A 56 -0.67 4.77 -24.48
CA PRO A 56 0.10 4.82 -23.23
C PRO A 56 0.06 6.18 -22.51
N HIS A 57 -0.08 7.27 -23.27
CA HIS A 57 -0.11 8.64 -22.75
C HIS A 57 -1.52 9.18 -22.49
N ASP A 58 -2.55 8.37 -22.67
CA ASP A 58 -3.91 8.74 -22.26
C ASP A 58 -4.02 8.80 -20.74
N ALA A 59 -4.96 9.61 -20.25
CA ALA A 59 -5.27 9.68 -18.84
C ALA A 59 -5.85 8.37 -18.35
N ALA A 60 -5.17 7.73 -17.42
CA ALA A 60 -5.62 6.48 -16.80
C ALA A 60 -6.48 6.71 -15.55
N ALA A 61 -6.05 7.68 -14.74
CA ALA A 61 -6.71 7.98 -13.48
C ALA A 61 -6.47 9.44 -13.07
N MET A 62 -7.40 9.96 -12.26
CA MET A 62 -7.27 11.26 -11.60
C MET A 62 -7.37 11.05 -10.08
N PHE A 63 -6.36 11.51 -9.36
CA PHE A 63 -6.31 11.45 -7.90
C PHE A 63 -6.37 12.85 -7.32
N TYR A 64 -7.31 13.09 -6.41
CA TYR A 64 -7.42 14.37 -5.73
C TYR A 64 -6.49 14.44 -4.52
N THR A 65 -5.71 15.51 -4.45
CA THR A 65 -4.87 15.83 -3.30
C THR A 65 -5.37 17.10 -2.61
N SER A 66 -5.12 17.22 -1.30
CA SER A 66 -5.56 18.40 -0.53
C SER A 66 -4.90 19.72 -0.97
N GLY A 67 -3.81 19.63 -1.74
CA GLY A 67 -3.04 20.77 -2.22
C GLY A 67 -2.54 21.70 -1.09
N THR A 68 -1.41 22.34 -1.27
CA THR A 68 -0.86 23.33 -0.32
C THR A 68 -1.67 24.63 -0.27
N THR A 69 -2.54 24.84 -1.23
CA THR A 69 -3.37 26.07 -1.37
C THR A 69 -4.79 25.94 -0.80
N GLY A 70 -5.10 24.82 -0.14
CA GLY A 70 -6.41 24.59 0.52
C GLY A 70 -7.54 24.12 -0.40
N LYS A 71 -7.41 24.20 -1.73
CA LYS A 71 -8.38 23.62 -2.67
C LYS A 71 -7.85 22.29 -3.20
N PRO A 72 -8.68 21.23 -3.24
CA PRO A 72 -8.30 19.96 -3.83
C PRO A 72 -7.86 20.13 -5.29
N LYS A 73 -6.75 19.48 -5.66
CA LYS A 73 -6.24 19.44 -7.03
C LYS A 73 -6.33 18.02 -7.57
N GLY A 74 -6.82 17.85 -8.79
CA GLY A 74 -6.90 16.57 -9.46
C GLY A 74 -5.62 16.28 -10.23
N VAL A 75 -4.79 15.38 -9.72
CA VAL A 75 -3.56 14.92 -10.38
C VAL A 75 -3.91 13.88 -11.43
N VAL A 76 -3.68 14.20 -12.69
CA VAL A 76 -3.95 13.29 -13.82
C VAL A 76 -2.71 12.46 -14.13
N LEU A 77 -2.83 11.15 -14.02
CA LEU A 77 -1.77 10.19 -14.33
C LEU A 77 -2.11 9.37 -15.58
N THR A 78 -1.10 9.10 -16.40
CA THR A 78 -1.24 8.30 -17.63
C THR A 78 -1.08 6.81 -17.35
N HIS A 79 -1.57 5.95 -18.25
CA HIS A 79 -1.30 4.51 -18.22
C HIS A 79 0.19 4.21 -18.14
N HIS A 80 1.00 4.89 -18.99
CA HIS A 80 2.45 4.73 -19.01
C HIS A 80 3.07 5.05 -17.64
N ALA A 81 2.69 6.18 -17.02
CA ALA A 81 3.25 6.61 -15.74
C ALA A 81 3.00 5.60 -14.61
N LEU A 82 1.79 5.04 -14.53
CA LEU A 82 1.41 4.06 -13.54
C LEU A 82 2.12 2.71 -13.77
N ILE A 83 2.04 2.17 -14.98
CA ILE A 83 2.61 0.86 -15.32
C ILE A 83 4.13 0.86 -15.22
N ASP A 84 4.80 1.92 -15.66
CA ASP A 84 6.26 2.06 -15.56
C ASP A 84 6.74 1.97 -14.10
N ARG A 85 6.08 2.69 -13.19
CA ARG A 85 6.45 2.65 -11.76
C ARG A 85 6.10 1.33 -11.08
N ALA A 86 4.95 0.77 -11.42
CA ALA A 86 4.57 -0.54 -10.94
C ALA A 86 5.61 -1.61 -11.33
N ARG A 87 6.03 -1.61 -12.60
CA ARG A 87 7.04 -2.53 -13.12
C ARG A 87 8.38 -2.38 -12.43
N ALA A 88 8.89 -1.15 -12.34
CA ALA A 88 10.20 -0.87 -11.75
C ALA A 88 10.34 -1.41 -10.32
N VAL A 89 9.31 -1.24 -9.47
CA VAL A 89 9.36 -1.73 -8.08
C VAL A 89 8.99 -3.22 -7.99
N SER A 90 8.09 -3.70 -8.84
CA SER A 90 7.79 -5.14 -8.89
C SER A 90 9.01 -5.97 -9.29
N GLU A 91 9.80 -5.50 -10.24
CA GLU A 91 11.08 -6.13 -10.63
C GLU A 91 12.11 -6.06 -9.50
N MET A 92 12.27 -4.90 -8.86
CA MET A 92 13.20 -4.72 -7.74
C MET A 92 12.88 -5.66 -6.57
N GLU A 93 11.61 -5.87 -6.26
CA GLU A 93 11.15 -6.72 -5.16
C GLU A 93 10.91 -8.18 -5.58
N ASN A 94 11.15 -8.52 -6.85
CA ASN A 94 10.85 -9.83 -7.41
C ASN A 94 9.42 -10.28 -7.11
N LEU A 95 8.44 -9.37 -7.29
CA LEU A 95 7.03 -9.70 -7.11
C LEU A 95 6.57 -10.63 -8.24
N THR A 96 5.77 -11.62 -7.88
CA THR A 96 5.24 -12.63 -8.81
C THR A 96 3.73 -12.80 -8.61
N ASP A 97 3.11 -13.64 -9.42
CA ASP A 97 1.71 -14.07 -9.31
C ASP A 97 1.40 -14.83 -8.00
N ARG A 98 2.42 -15.16 -7.21
CA ARG A 98 2.29 -15.87 -5.93
C ARG A 98 2.10 -14.95 -4.72
N GLU A 99 2.16 -13.65 -4.92
CA GLU A 99 1.92 -12.72 -3.81
C GLU A 99 0.43 -12.64 -3.49
N ASP A 100 0.15 -12.50 -2.19
CA ASP A 100 -1.16 -12.15 -1.65
C ASP A 100 -1.10 -10.75 -1.08
N VAL A 101 -2.01 -9.87 -1.50
CA VAL A 101 -2.12 -8.49 -1.05
C VAL A 101 -3.47 -8.27 -0.40
N LEU A 102 -3.51 -7.52 0.70
CA LEU A 102 -4.75 -7.05 1.32
C LEU A 102 -4.98 -5.57 0.98
N ALA A 103 -6.01 -5.29 0.19
CA ALA A 103 -6.40 -3.95 -0.23
C ALA A 103 -7.45 -3.37 0.75
N TYR A 104 -6.98 -2.74 1.82
CA TYR A 104 -7.83 -2.25 2.91
C TYR A 104 -7.87 -0.72 3.05
N LEU A 105 -6.95 -0.03 2.41
CA LEU A 105 -6.93 1.44 2.39
C LEU A 105 -7.85 1.99 1.29
N PRO A 106 -8.27 3.25 1.36
CA PRO A 106 -9.13 3.84 0.33
C PRO A 106 -8.50 3.76 -1.07
N PRO A 107 -9.21 3.24 -2.09
CA PRO A 107 -8.69 3.12 -3.46
C PRO A 107 -8.42 4.48 -4.12
N ALA A 108 -8.99 5.57 -3.58
CA ALA A 108 -8.70 6.94 -3.97
C ALA A 108 -7.27 7.40 -3.59
N TRP A 109 -6.61 6.68 -2.70
CA TRP A 109 -5.21 6.96 -2.37
C TRP A 109 -4.29 6.30 -3.37
N ILE A 110 -3.40 7.10 -3.96
CA ILE A 110 -2.46 6.59 -4.96
C ILE A 110 -1.61 5.43 -4.44
N GLY A 111 -1.23 5.42 -3.16
CA GLY A 111 -0.50 4.31 -2.54
C GLY A 111 -1.29 3.01 -2.63
N GLN A 112 -2.56 3.00 -2.19
CA GLN A 112 -3.40 1.80 -2.27
C GLN A 112 -3.62 1.37 -3.71
N ASN A 113 -3.90 2.32 -4.62
CA ASN A 113 -4.06 2.03 -6.04
C ASN A 113 -2.82 1.36 -6.63
N MET A 114 -1.64 1.89 -6.34
CA MET A 114 -0.38 1.36 -6.83
C MET A 114 -0.11 -0.04 -6.28
N PHE A 115 -0.18 -0.22 -4.95
CA PHE A 115 0.17 -1.46 -4.28
C PHE A 115 -0.82 -2.61 -4.54
N SER A 116 -2.06 -2.32 -4.89
CA SER A 116 -3.08 -3.34 -5.10
C SER A 116 -3.46 -3.50 -6.57
N TYR A 117 -3.80 -2.40 -7.26
CA TYR A 117 -4.36 -2.51 -8.60
C TYR A 117 -3.32 -2.38 -9.70
N THR A 118 -2.44 -1.38 -9.63
CA THR A 118 -1.50 -1.15 -10.73
C THR A 118 -0.42 -2.23 -10.78
N GLN A 119 0.14 -2.63 -9.62
CA GLN A 119 1.11 -3.72 -9.58
C GLN A 119 0.50 -5.09 -9.91
N LEU A 120 -0.77 -5.33 -9.58
CA LEU A 120 -1.51 -6.50 -10.04
C LEU A 120 -1.46 -6.65 -11.58
N LEU A 121 -1.66 -5.55 -12.32
CA LEU A 121 -1.66 -5.57 -13.79
C LEU A 121 -0.31 -5.98 -14.39
N VAL A 122 0.78 -5.83 -13.68
CA VAL A 122 2.12 -6.19 -14.17
C VAL A 122 2.65 -7.51 -13.61
N THR A 123 2.11 -8.00 -12.49
CA THR A 123 2.60 -9.20 -11.79
C THR A 123 1.63 -10.36 -11.78
N GLY A 124 0.32 -10.09 -11.82
CA GLY A 124 -0.73 -11.10 -11.76
C GLY A 124 -1.02 -11.65 -10.36
N PHE A 125 -0.56 -11.02 -9.29
CA PHE A 125 -0.78 -11.49 -7.92
C PHE A 125 -2.26 -11.41 -7.48
N THR A 126 -2.57 -12.05 -6.36
CA THR A 126 -3.93 -12.02 -5.79
C THR A 126 -4.14 -10.79 -4.93
N VAL A 127 -5.24 -10.07 -5.18
CA VAL A 127 -5.71 -8.97 -4.33
C VAL A 127 -6.95 -9.41 -3.57
N ASN A 128 -6.87 -9.33 -2.25
CA ASN A 128 -7.95 -9.63 -1.33
C ASN A 128 -8.52 -8.33 -0.78
N HIS A 129 -9.83 -8.23 -0.69
CA HIS A 129 -10.53 -7.11 -0.09
C HIS A 129 -11.15 -7.53 1.24
N PRO A 130 -11.04 -6.72 2.31
CA PRO A 130 -11.73 -6.99 3.55
C PRO A 130 -13.25 -6.83 3.33
N GLU A 131 -14.03 -7.60 4.08
CA GLU A 131 -15.49 -7.50 4.04
C GLU A 131 -15.98 -6.13 4.54
N SER A 132 -15.30 -5.60 5.55
CA SER A 132 -15.57 -4.27 6.10
C SER A 132 -14.32 -3.69 6.78
N PRO A 133 -14.29 -2.40 7.11
CA PRO A 133 -13.23 -1.81 7.92
C PRO A 133 -13.04 -2.51 9.28
N ASP A 134 -14.11 -3.05 9.86
CA ASP A 134 -14.07 -3.70 11.17
C ASP A 134 -13.45 -5.10 11.10
N THR A 135 -13.49 -5.76 9.95
CA THR A 135 -12.94 -7.11 9.74
C THR A 135 -11.45 -7.11 9.34
N VAL A 136 -10.88 -5.97 8.97
CA VAL A 136 -9.48 -5.87 8.46
C VAL A 136 -8.47 -6.64 9.29
N SER A 137 -8.56 -6.57 10.63
CA SER A 137 -7.62 -7.28 11.52
C SER A 137 -7.82 -8.80 11.54
N ILE A 138 -9.02 -9.28 11.23
CA ILE A 138 -9.33 -10.70 11.10
C ILE A 138 -8.84 -11.16 9.73
N ASP A 139 -9.23 -10.46 8.68
CA ASP A 139 -8.87 -10.77 7.29
C ASP A 139 -7.35 -10.75 7.09
N MET A 140 -6.64 -9.80 7.73
CA MET A 140 -5.18 -9.75 7.73
C MET A 140 -4.55 -11.03 8.28
N ARG A 141 -5.14 -11.66 9.30
CA ARG A 141 -4.64 -12.91 9.88
C ARG A 141 -5.02 -14.13 9.05
N ASP A 142 -6.22 -14.13 8.50
CA ASP A 142 -6.75 -15.26 7.75
C ASP A 142 -6.09 -15.36 6.37
N ILE A 143 -5.89 -14.24 5.70
CA ILE A 143 -5.21 -14.14 4.40
C ILE A 143 -3.70 -14.27 4.58
N GLY A 144 -3.11 -13.60 5.57
CA GLY A 144 -1.68 -13.56 5.77
C GLY A 144 -0.94 -13.00 4.54
N PRO A 145 -1.07 -11.73 4.19
CA PRO A 145 -0.49 -11.17 2.97
C PRO A 145 1.03 -11.36 2.94
N THR A 146 1.57 -11.54 1.72
CA THR A 146 3.01 -11.68 1.48
C THR A 146 3.66 -10.36 1.12
N TYR A 147 2.90 -9.45 0.52
CA TYR A 147 3.28 -8.09 0.17
C TYR A 147 2.32 -7.10 0.85
N TYR A 148 2.84 -6.18 1.64
CA TYR A 148 2.03 -5.35 2.53
C TYR A 148 2.42 -3.88 2.48
N PHE A 149 1.43 -3.01 2.43
CA PHE A 149 1.61 -1.56 2.54
C PHE A 149 0.78 -1.01 3.70
N ALA A 150 1.42 -0.26 4.59
CA ALA A 150 0.75 0.39 5.71
C ALA A 150 1.33 1.78 6.01
N PRO A 151 0.49 2.81 6.13
CA PRO A 151 0.91 4.09 6.70
C PRO A 151 1.42 3.93 8.14
N PRO A 152 2.31 4.78 8.64
CA PRO A 152 2.85 4.70 10.00
C PRO A 152 1.79 4.60 11.09
N ARG A 153 0.68 5.32 10.98
CA ARG A 153 -0.44 5.27 11.94
C ARG A 153 -1.06 3.89 12.11
N VAL A 154 -1.15 3.12 11.02
CA VAL A 154 -1.67 1.73 11.08
C VAL A 154 -0.70 0.86 11.86
N LEU A 155 0.59 0.96 11.57
CA LEU A 155 1.64 0.23 12.28
C LEU A 155 1.69 0.61 13.77
N GLU A 156 1.57 1.90 14.09
CA GLU A 156 1.50 2.40 15.46
C GLU A 156 0.29 1.83 16.22
N GLY A 157 -0.90 1.84 15.59
CA GLY A 157 -2.10 1.24 16.16
C GLY A 157 -1.93 -0.25 16.45
N LEU A 158 -1.36 -1.01 15.53
CA LEU A 158 -1.06 -2.43 15.72
C LEU A 158 -0.08 -2.66 16.87
N LEU A 159 1.00 -1.88 16.97
CA LEU A 159 1.94 -1.94 18.09
C LEU A 159 1.26 -1.60 19.42
N THR A 160 0.44 -0.56 19.45
CA THR A 160 -0.31 -0.15 20.66
C THR A 160 -1.18 -1.27 21.18
N HIS A 161 -1.92 -1.96 20.29
CA HIS A 161 -2.72 -3.12 20.68
C HIS A 161 -1.87 -4.27 21.25
N VAL A 162 -0.69 -4.51 20.70
CA VAL A 162 0.26 -5.50 21.25
C VAL A 162 0.71 -5.11 22.64
N MET A 163 1.09 -3.84 22.84
CA MET A 163 1.59 -3.36 24.14
C MET A 163 0.52 -3.42 25.21
N ILE A 164 -0.71 -3.01 24.94
CA ILE A 164 -1.84 -3.11 25.86
C ILE A 164 -2.04 -4.58 26.30
N ARG A 165 -2.11 -5.52 25.33
CA ARG A 165 -2.26 -6.95 25.64
C ARG A 165 -1.10 -7.53 26.44
N MET A 166 0.11 -6.97 26.30
CA MET A 166 1.28 -7.42 27.06
C MET A 166 1.28 -6.85 28.49
N GLU A 167 0.78 -5.63 28.69
CA GLU A 167 0.59 -5.09 30.06
C GLU A 167 -0.45 -5.88 30.86
N ASP A 168 -1.52 -6.34 30.21
CA ASP A 168 -2.55 -7.19 30.80
C ASP A 168 -2.09 -8.66 30.97
N ALA A 169 -0.95 -9.04 30.43
CA ALA A 169 -0.46 -10.41 30.51
C ALA A 169 0.14 -10.75 31.91
N GLY A 170 0.05 -12.03 32.29
CA GLY A 170 0.67 -12.51 33.53
C GLY A 170 2.18 -12.20 33.57
N TYR A 171 2.69 -12.01 34.81
CA TYR A 171 4.07 -11.56 35.08
C TYR A 171 5.15 -12.32 34.29
N LEU A 172 5.09 -13.65 34.23
CA LEU A 172 6.09 -14.45 33.50
C LEU A 172 6.08 -14.19 32.01
N LYS A 173 4.89 -14.08 31.41
CA LYS A 173 4.74 -13.79 29.96
C LYS A 173 5.29 -12.40 29.63
N ARG A 174 4.95 -11.41 30.44
CA ARG A 174 5.45 -10.04 30.29
C ARG A 174 6.96 -9.97 30.42
N LYS A 175 7.56 -10.60 31.44
CA LYS A 175 9.00 -10.67 31.65
C LYS A 175 9.72 -11.33 30.46
N LEU A 176 9.18 -12.45 29.97
CA LEU A 176 9.72 -13.14 28.79
C LEU A 176 9.64 -12.27 27.53
N PHE A 177 8.51 -11.61 27.31
CA PHE A 177 8.32 -10.68 26.20
C PHE A 177 9.40 -9.59 26.22
N HIS A 178 9.57 -8.86 27.33
CA HIS A 178 10.56 -7.81 27.42
C HIS A 178 12.00 -8.31 27.23
N ALA A 179 12.34 -9.48 27.80
CA ALA A 179 13.66 -10.09 27.61
C ALA A 179 13.94 -10.44 26.13
N CYS A 180 12.95 -11.06 25.47
CA CYS A 180 13.04 -11.38 24.05
C CYS A 180 13.10 -10.11 23.20
N MET A 181 12.29 -9.06 23.45
CA MET A 181 12.32 -7.82 22.70
C MET A 181 13.64 -7.05 22.87
N LYS A 182 14.26 -7.09 24.06
CA LYS A 182 15.60 -6.55 24.26
C LYS A 182 16.65 -7.23 23.39
N LEU A 183 16.59 -8.55 23.24
CA LEU A 183 17.45 -9.31 22.34
C LEU A 183 17.13 -8.99 20.88
N ALA A 184 15.84 -8.98 20.50
CA ALA A 184 15.39 -8.68 19.15
C ALA A 184 15.91 -7.34 18.65
N ARG A 185 15.73 -6.26 19.44
CA ARG A 185 16.23 -4.92 19.10
C ARG A 185 17.76 -4.87 18.89
N ARG A 186 18.53 -5.74 19.58
CA ARG A 186 19.99 -5.79 19.45
C ARG A 186 20.47 -6.52 18.20
N VAL A 187 19.79 -7.60 17.82
CA VAL A 187 20.30 -8.50 16.77
C VAL A 187 19.31 -8.81 15.66
N GLY A 188 18.00 -8.55 15.86
CA GLY A 188 16.96 -8.98 14.94
C GLY A 188 17.09 -8.32 13.57
N THR A 189 17.27 -7.01 13.51
CA THR A 189 17.48 -6.27 12.25
C THR A 189 18.73 -6.76 11.54
N ARG A 190 19.83 -6.98 12.24
CA ARG A 190 21.08 -7.51 11.69
C ARG A 190 20.90 -8.91 11.10
N ILE A 191 20.13 -9.77 11.79
CA ILE A 191 19.80 -11.12 11.28
C ILE A 191 18.93 -11.01 10.02
N LEU A 192 17.96 -10.09 10.02
CA LEU A 192 17.08 -9.85 8.88
C LEU A 192 17.86 -9.36 7.65
N ASP A 193 18.84 -8.48 7.85
CA ASP A 193 19.70 -7.94 6.80
C ASP A 193 20.85 -8.87 6.38
N GLY A 194 20.89 -10.10 6.91
CA GLY A 194 21.90 -11.10 6.57
C GLY A 194 23.27 -10.85 7.17
N GLU A 195 23.41 -9.91 8.12
CA GLU A 195 24.66 -9.62 8.78
C GLU A 195 25.12 -10.76 9.70
N SER A 196 26.43 -10.81 9.93
CA SER A 196 27.01 -11.78 10.87
C SER A 196 26.64 -11.42 12.31
N VAL A 197 26.10 -12.39 13.03
CA VAL A 197 25.76 -12.30 14.44
C VAL A 197 26.37 -13.48 15.17
N ASN A 198 26.76 -13.27 16.45
CA ASN A 198 27.27 -14.35 17.29
C ASN A 198 26.30 -15.55 17.29
N ALA A 199 26.85 -16.78 17.17
CA ALA A 199 26.05 -18.01 17.10
C ALA A 199 25.12 -18.21 18.30
N TRP A 200 25.57 -17.80 19.49
CA TRP A 200 24.76 -17.87 20.71
C TRP A 200 23.57 -16.89 20.68
N ASP A 201 23.76 -15.67 20.19
CA ASP A 201 22.66 -14.71 20.01
C ASP A 201 21.70 -15.16 18.89
N ARG A 202 22.22 -15.78 17.84
CA ARG A 202 21.38 -16.37 16.77
C ARG A 202 20.50 -17.52 17.32
N LEU A 203 21.08 -18.39 18.15
CA LEU A 203 20.29 -19.46 18.81
C LEU A 203 19.22 -18.89 19.73
N ARG A 204 19.57 -17.91 20.58
CA ARG A 204 18.58 -17.24 21.47
C ARG A 204 17.50 -16.53 20.69
N TYR A 205 17.84 -15.89 19.57
CA TYR A 205 16.86 -15.25 18.69
C TYR A 205 15.93 -16.29 18.05
N ALA A 206 16.45 -17.44 17.62
CA ALA A 206 15.65 -18.53 17.10
C ALA A 206 14.65 -19.08 18.14
N LEU A 207 15.09 -19.23 19.41
CA LEU A 207 14.19 -19.58 20.51
C LEU A 207 13.14 -18.48 20.75
N GLY A 208 13.55 -17.22 20.74
CA GLY A 208 12.64 -16.07 20.81
C GLY A 208 11.65 -16.05 19.66
N ASN A 209 12.04 -16.49 18.47
CA ASN A 209 11.15 -16.60 17.32
C ASN A 209 10.05 -17.62 17.55
N VAL A 210 10.35 -18.77 18.14
CA VAL A 210 9.35 -19.80 18.46
C VAL A 210 8.40 -19.31 19.57
N LEU A 211 8.94 -18.65 20.59
CA LEU A 211 8.19 -18.32 21.80
C LEU A 211 7.42 -17.00 21.72
N ILE A 212 7.96 -16.00 21.01
CA ILE A 212 7.45 -14.62 21.02
C ILE A 212 7.29 -14.05 19.60
N TYR A 213 8.35 -13.99 18.77
CA TYR A 213 8.29 -13.22 17.51
C TYR A 213 7.39 -13.87 16.46
N GLY A 214 7.44 -15.19 16.30
CA GLY A 214 6.56 -15.93 15.41
C GLY A 214 5.09 -15.81 15.80
N PRO A 215 4.70 -16.16 17.06
CA PRO A 215 3.35 -15.91 17.57
C PRO A 215 2.89 -14.46 17.43
N LEU A 216 3.79 -13.48 17.64
CA LEU A 216 3.48 -12.07 17.48
C LEU A 216 3.18 -11.70 16.02
N ARG A 217 4.04 -12.13 15.09
CA ARG A 217 3.76 -11.94 13.65
C ARG A 217 2.46 -12.60 13.21
N ASN A 218 2.17 -13.80 13.75
CA ASN A 218 0.91 -14.47 13.47
C ASN A 218 -0.30 -13.70 14.02
N ALA A 219 -0.21 -13.18 15.22
CA ALA A 219 -1.27 -12.36 15.81
C ALA A 219 -1.51 -11.04 15.05
N LEU A 220 -0.46 -10.51 14.41
CA LEU A 220 -0.52 -9.34 13.55
C LEU A 220 -0.95 -9.66 12.10
N GLY A 221 -1.10 -10.93 11.73
CA GLY A 221 -1.34 -11.36 10.35
C GLY A 221 -0.14 -11.20 9.42
N MET A 222 1.07 -11.07 9.98
CA MET A 222 2.30 -10.75 9.23
C MET A 222 3.27 -11.92 9.12
N SER A 223 2.83 -13.16 9.40
CA SER A 223 3.71 -14.34 9.37
C SER A 223 4.27 -14.65 7.99
N ARG A 224 3.51 -14.34 6.94
CA ARG A 224 3.87 -14.60 5.54
C ARG A 224 4.47 -13.38 4.85
N VAL A 225 4.50 -12.21 5.49
CA VAL A 225 5.00 -10.97 4.88
C VAL A 225 6.46 -11.15 4.48
N ARG A 226 6.71 -11.10 3.16
CA ARG A 226 8.03 -11.15 2.56
C ARG A 226 8.67 -9.77 2.50
N VAL A 227 7.87 -8.77 2.12
CA VAL A 227 8.25 -7.36 2.15
C VAL A 227 7.04 -6.49 2.53
N ALA A 228 7.29 -5.51 3.36
CA ALA A 228 6.32 -4.49 3.75
C ALA A 228 6.88 -3.10 3.50
N TYR A 229 6.00 -2.18 3.15
CA TYR A 229 6.33 -0.78 2.94
C TYR A 229 5.52 0.14 3.85
N THR A 230 6.16 1.23 4.24
CA THR A 230 5.51 2.37 4.90
C THR A 230 5.91 3.67 4.22
N ALA A 231 4.97 4.60 4.14
CA ALA A 231 5.15 5.90 3.50
C ALA A 231 4.07 6.90 3.91
N GLY A 232 4.20 8.13 3.42
CA GLY A 232 3.26 9.22 3.63
C GLY A 232 3.70 10.17 4.74
N GLU A 233 4.36 9.65 5.76
CA GLU A 233 4.99 10.40 6.86
C GLU A 233 6.17 9.63 7.41
N ALA A 234 7.00 10.26 8.25
CA ALA A 234 8.11 9.59 8.91
C ALA A 234 7.59 8.62 9.97
N ILE A 235 8.00 7.35 9.88
CA ILE A 235 7.53 6.32 10.83
C ILE A 235 8.15 6.45 12.24
N GLY A 236 9.27 7.11 12.37
CA GLY A 236 10.04 7.14 13.62
C GLY A 236 10.86 5.87 13.86
N PRO A 237 12.07 6.01 14.43
CA PRO A 237 13.04 4.91 14.52
C PRO A 237 12.56 3.78 15.42
N ASP A 238 11.94 4.07 16.56
CA ASP A 238 11.50 3.04 17.51
C ASP A 238 10.44 2.10 16.91
N LEU A 239 9.47 2.64 16.20
CA LEU A 239 8.41 1.88 15.55
C LEU A 239 8.99 1.04 14.40
N PHE A 240 9.86 1.64 13.59
CA PHE A 240 10.53 0.97 12.48
C PHE A 240 11.38 -0.21 12.96
N VAL A 241 12.25 0.04 13.96
CA VAL A 241 13.11 -0.98 14.56
C VAL A 241 12.29 -2.08 15.23
N PHE A 242 11.14 -1.77 15.84
CA PHE A 242 10.28 -2.80 16.42
C PHE A 242 9.90 -3.85 15.38
N TYR A 243 9.30 -3.45 14.25
CA TYR A 243 8.85 -4.39 13.22
C TYR A 243 10.01 -5.18 12.61
N ARG A 244 11.10 -4.53 12.27
CA ARG A 244 12.27 -5.19 11.71
C ARG A 244 12.93 -6.14 12.71
N SER A 245 12.97 -5.79 13.99
CA SER A 245 13.57 -6.61 15.03
C SER A 245 12.88 -7.95 15.22
N ILE A 246 11.57 -8.03 14.98
CA ILE A 246 10.80 -9.29 15.03
C ILE A 246 10.79 -10.04 13.70
N GLY A 247 11.57 -9.61 12.70
CA GLY A 247 11.77 -10.30 11.44
C GLY A 247 10.79 -9.92 10.34
N ILE A 248 10.13 -8.76 10.41
CA ILE A 248 9.32 -8.21 9.32
C ILE A 248 10.21 -7.32 8.46
N ASN A 249 10.35 -7.62 7.17
CA ASN A 249 11.12 -6.81 6.23
C ASN A 249 10.35 -5.54 5.86
N LEU A 250 10.26 -4.64 6.84
CA LEU A 250 9.65 -3.32 6.69
C LEU A 250 10.67 -2.35 6.09
N LYS A 251 10.26 -1.68 5.02
CA LYS A 251 11.05 -0.69 4.28
C LYS A 251 10.31 0.64 4.24
N GLN A 252 11.06 1.71 4.10
CA GLN A 252 10.51 3.04 3.83
C GLN A 252 10.59 3.34 2.33
N LEU A 253 9.66 4.16 1.85
CA LEU A 253 9.72 4.74 0.53
C LEU A 253 9.33 6.22 0.58
N TYR A 254 9.77 6.97 -0.42
CA TYR A 254 9.38 8.34 -0.65
C TYR A 254 8.73 8.48 -2.02
N GLY A 255 7.65 9.23 -2.06
CA GLY A 255 6.96 9.61 -3.28
C GLY A 255 5.70 10.42 -3.01
N SER A 256 5.04 10.81 -4.08
CA SER A 256 3.81 11.60 -4.05
C SER A 256 2.84 11.10 -5.11
N THR A 257 1.64 11.67 -5.14
CA THR A 257 0.65 11.38 -6.17
C THR A 257 1.17 11.76 -7.55
N GLU A 258 1.80 12.91 -7.67
CA GLU A 258 2.36 13.46 -8.90
C GLU A 258 3.48 12.58 -9.48
N THR A 259 4.14 11.82 -8.61
CA THR A 259 5.23 10.92 -8.99
C THR A 259 4.80 9.45 -9.07
N SER A 260 3.51 9.14 -9.05
CA SER A 260 3.00 7.77 -9.06
C SER A 260 3.66 6.89 -7.99
N VAL A 261 3.74 7.39 -6.77
CA VAL A 261 4.25 6.78 -5.52
C VAL A 261 5.78 6.63 -5.46
N PHE A 262 6.39 5.89 -6.37
CA PHE A 262 7.76 5.42 -6.20
C PHE A 262 8.81 6.39 -6.75
N VAL A 263 9.43 7.16 -5.88
CA VAL A 263 10.58 8.03 -6.17
C VAL A 263 11.84 7.43 -5.58
N CYS A 264 11.88 7.22 -4.26
CA CYS A 264 12.95 6.52 -3.57
C CYS A 264 12.39 5.29 -2.85
N VAL A 265 13.18 4.22 -2.83
CA VAL A 265 12.82 2.96 -2.20
C VAL A 265 14.07 2.31 -1.60
N GLN A 266 13.95 1.72 -0.43
CA GLN A 266 15.05 1.02 0.22
C GLN A 266 15.22 -0.39 -0.35
N PRO A 267 16.36 -0.72 -0.98
CA PRO A 267 16.64 -2.11 -1.40
C PRO A 267 17.02 -2.99 -0.19
N ASP A 268 16.89 -4.30 -0.34
CA ASP A 268 17.34 -5.25 0.67
C ASP A 268 18.83 -5.05 0.98
N GLY A 269 19.20 -5.20 2.25
CA GLY A 269 20.56 -4.99 2.75
C GLY A 269 20.99 -3.51 2.88
N GLN A 270 20.14 -2.56 2.49
CA GLN A 270 20.40 -1.11 2.62
C GLN A 270 19.26 -0.39 3.36
N VAL A 271 18.52 -1.12 4.16
CA VAL A 271 17.36 -0.59 4.89
C VAL A 271 17.82 0.10 6.18
N ARG A 272 17.46 1.37 6.32
CA ARG A 272 17.82 2.22 7.48
C ARG A 272 16.61 3.02 7.96
N ASP A 273 16.60 3.39 9.22
CA ASP A 273 15.51 4.15 9.85
C ASP A 273 15.57 5.65 9.55
N ASP A 274 16.74 6.16 9.11
CA ASP A 274 17.03 7.57 8.87
C ASP A 274 16.96 7.98 7.38
N THR A 275 16.55 7.09 6.47
CA THR A 275 16.48 7.37 5.03
C THR A 275 15.32 6.65 4.37
N VAL A 276 14.95 7.11 3.20
CA VAL A 276 13.93 6.48 2.33
C VAL A 276 14.54 5.68 1.17
N GLY A 277 15.87 5.55 1.16
CA GLY A 277 16.60 4.81 0.14
C GLY A 277 17.00 5.63 -1.09
N PRO A 278 17.67 5.00 -2.06
CA PRO A 278 18.07 5.62 -3.32
C PRO A 278 16.87 5.82 -4.25
N PRO A 279 17.02 6.66 -5.29
CA PRO A 279 16.05 6.76 -6.37
C PRO A 279 15.82 5.41 -7.07
N VAL A 280 14.56 5.13 -7.39
CA VAL A 280 14.18 3.95 -8.19
C VAL A 280 14.70 4.10 -9.62
N ALA A 281 14.92 2.98 -10.30
CA ALA A 281 15.38 2.98 -11.70
C ALA A 281 14.58 3.94 -12.59
N GLY A 282 15.28 4.76 -13.38
CA GLY A 282 14.70 5.78 -14.25
C GLY A 282 14.25 7.06 -13.55
N VAL A 283 14.54 7.24 -12.26
CA VAL A 283 14.26 8.48 -11.52
C VAL A 283 15.57 9.22 -11.24
N GLU A 284 15.61 10.51 -11.54
CA GLU A 284 16.66 11.44 -11.16
C GLU A 284 16.13 12.38 -10.07
N ILE A 285 16.88 12.58 -9.01
CA ILE A 285 16.54 13.54 -7.95
C ILE A 285 17.66 14.55 -7.81
N ARG A 286 17.28 15.80 -7.65
CA ARG A 286 18.19 16.90 -7.30
C ARG A 286 17.55 17.71 -6.18
N VAL A 287 18.33 18.05 -5.18
CA VAL A 287 17.94 19.05 -4.17
C VAL A 287 18.31 20.43 -4.70
N GLY A 288 17.34 21.30 -4.84
CA GLY A 288 17.54 22.70 -5.23
C GLY A 288 18.18 23.52 -4.11
N ASP A 289 18.69 24.70 -4.45
CA ASP A 289 19.38 25.59 -3.51
C ASP A 289 18.47 26.07 -2.36
N ASN A 290 17.16 26.05 -2.56
CA ASN A 290 16.13 26.36 -1.57
C ASN A 290 15.69 25.13 -0.72
N GLY A 291 16.34 23.97 -0.91
CA GLY A 291 15.98 22.71 -0.22
C GLY A 291 14.81 21.95 -0.88
N GLU A 292 14.29 22.42 -2.01
CA GLU A 292 13.22 21.75 -2.74
C GLU A 292 13.74 20.49 -3.45
N SER A 293 12.99 19.39 -3.36
CA SER A 293 13.31 18.16 -4.07
C SER A 293 12.75 18.18 -5.49
N LEU A 294 13.64 18.31 -6.47
CA LEU A 294 13.31 18.26 -7.89
C LEU A 294 13.41 16.82 -8.38
N VAL A 295 12.32 16.32 -8.97
CA VAL A 295 12.23 14.94 -9.49
C VAL A 295 12.05 14.99 -10.99
N LYS A 296 12.88 14.25 -11.71
CA LYS A 296 12.77 14.07 -13.17
C LYS A 296 12.67 12.59 -13.48
N ARG A 297 11.67 12.22 -14.29
CA ARG A 297 11.46 10.87 -14.78
C ARG A 297 10.51 10.86 -15.99
N PRO A 298 10.50 9.77 -16.80
CA PRO A 298 9.44 9.53 -17.77
C PRO A 298 8.08 9.36 -17.05
N GLY A 299 7.02 9.96 -17.58
CA GLY A 299 5.66 9.77 -17.09
C GLY A 299 5.38 10.42 -15.71
N LEU A 300 5.90 11.62 -15.44
CA LEU A 300 5.39 12.49 -14.38
C LEU A 300 3.92 12.84 -14.63
N VAL A 301 3.31 13.52 -13.65
CA VAL A 301 1.96 14.10 -13.80
C VAL A 301 1.79 14.76 -15.16
N LYS A 302 0.65 14.46 -15.81
CA LYS A 302 0.32 15.05 -17.09
C LYS A 302 -0.18 16.47 -16.92
N GLU A 303 -1.06 16.66 -15.93
CA GLU A 303 -1.69 17.94 -15.59
C GLU A 303 -2.35 17.87 -14.20
N TYR A 304 -2.79 19.04 -13.69
CA TYR A 304 -3.57 19.18 -12.47
C TYR A 304 -5.03 19.52 -12.80
#